data_54369b7adc20e872493603101165234d
#
_entry.id   54369b7adc20e872493603101165234d
#
_cell.length_a   1.000
_cell.length_b   1.000
_cell.length_c   1.000
_cell.angle_alpha   90.00
_cell.angle_beta   90.00
_cell.angle_gamma   90.00
#
_symmetry.space_group_name_H-M   'P 1'
#
loop_
_entity.id
_entity.type
_entity.pdbx_description
1 polymer ?
#
loop_
_entity_poly.entity_id
_entity_poly.type
_entity_poly.pdbx_seq_one_letter_code
_entity_poly.pdbx_strand_id
1 'polypeptide(L)' 'MKLKSSKGVNRIGHTALRVKDLARSKSFYINLGMNLVWDDKDWCYLEAGRGKDGLALLGPTYK' A
#
# COMPACT_ATOMS: atom_id res chain seq x y z
N MET A 1 -12.63 -3.69 -0.46
CA MET A 1 -12.68 -3.27 0.61
C MET A 1 -12.92 -1.85 0.76
N LYS A 2 -13.52 -1.39 1.58
CA LYS A 2 -13.69 -0.15 1.74
C LYS A 2 -12.81 0.51 2.61
N LEU A 3 -12.22 1.39 2.35
CA LEU A 3 -11.34 2.06 3.10
C LEU A 3 -11.84 3.31 3.58
N LYS A 4 -12.87 3.40 4.02
CA LYS A 4 -13.39 4.55 4.42
C LYS A 4 -12.56 5.37 5.24
N SER A 5 -11.70 4.93 5.84
CA SER A 5 -10.93 5.66 6.69
C SER A 5 -10.12 6.59 6.03
N SER A 6 -10.21 6.68 4.85
CA SER A 6 -9.34 7.49 4.17
C SER A 6 -9.57 8.91 4.37
N LYS A 7 -10.43 9.36 5.12
CA LYS A 7 -10.62 10.68 5.27
C LYS A 7 -9.38 11.43 5.45
N GLY A 8 -8.42 11.06 6.03
CA GLY A 8 -7.28 11.89 6.19
C GLY A 8 -6.25 11.65 5.18
N VAL A 9 -6.28 10.59 4.55
CA VAL A 9 -5.28 10.24 3.64
C VAL A 9 -5.56 10.48 2.25
N ASN A 10 -6.74 10.41 1.88
CA ASN A 10 -7.02 10.50 0.53
C ASN A 10 -6.77 11.81 -0.09
N ARG A 11 -6.38 12.78 0.60
CA ARG A 11 -6.15 13.98 -0.04
C ARG A 11 -5.04 13.85 -1.01
N ILE A 12 -4.18 12.93 -0.90
CA ILE A 12 -3.15 12.81 -1.90
C ILE A 12 -3.43 11.69 -2.81
N GLY A 13 -4.59 11.17 -2.77
CA GLY A 13 -4.91 10.18 -3.75
C GLY A 13 -4.47 8.77 -3.50
N HIS A 14 -4.03 8.40 -2.36
CA HIS A 14 -3.69 7.02 -2.12
C HIS A 14 -4.08 6.63 -0.72
N THR A 15 -4.04 5.39 -0.42
CA THR A 15 -4.46 4.83 0.83
C THR A 15 -3.33 4.12 1.52
N ALA A 16 -3.33 4.08 2.81
CA ALA A 16 -2.31 3.36 3.55
C ALA A 16 -2.99 2.28 4.38
N LEU A 17 -2.40 1.09 4.39
CA LEU A 17 -2.93 -0.01 5.14
C LEU A 17 -1.86 -0.57 6.03
N ARG A 18 -2.17 -0.81 7.29
CA ARG A 18 -1.21 -1.40 8.21
C ARG A 18 -1.35 -2.90 8.13
N VAL A 19 -0.25 -3.64 7.90
CA VAL A 19 -0.32 -5.08 7.78
C VAL A 19 0.62 -5.75 8.76
N LYS A 20 0.36 -6.98 9.12
CA LYS A 20 1.16 -7.69 10.04
C LYS A 20 2.39 -8.27 9.41
N ASP A 21 2.31 -8.68 8.17
CA ASP A 21 3.43 -9.31 7.49
C ASP A 21 3.62 -8.54 6.20
N LEU A 22 4.56 -7.61 6.18
CA LEU A 22 4.73 -6.75 5.03
C LEU A 22 5.15 -7.54 3.79
N ALA A 23 6.08 -8.47 3.92
CA ALA A 23 6.54 -9.20 2.76
C ALA A 23 5.42 -10.00 2.12
N ARG A 24 4.60 -10.62 2.95
CA ARG A 24 3.54 -11.41 2.40
C ARG A 24 2.49 -10.54 1.76
N SER A 25 2.14 -9.43 2.36
CA SER A 25 1.14 -8.54 1.80
C SER A 25 1.65 -7.92 0.51
N LYS A 26 2.94 -7.59 0.47
CA LYS A 26 3.50 -7.00 -0.71
C LYS A 26 3.41 -8.01 -1.87
N SER A 27 3.75 -9.27 -1.62
CA SER A 27 3.69 -10.27 -2.65
C SER A 27 2.26 -10.47 -3.13
N PHE A 28 1.32 -10.43 -2.20
CA PHE A 28 -0.07 -10.62 -2.56
C PHE A 28 -0.51 -9.55 -3.57
N TYR A 29 -0.19 -8.30 -3.31
CA TYR A 29 -0.64 -7.24 -4.20
C TYR A 29 0.13 -7.23 -5.52
N ILE A 30 1.39 -7.63 -5.50
CA ILE A 30 2.13 -7.71 -6.74
C ILE A 30 1.54 -8.81 -7.60
N ASN A 31 1.13 -9.90 -6.99
CA ASN A 31 0.53 -10.97 -7.76
C ASN A 31 -0.84 -10.58 -8.31
N LEU A 32 -1.47 -9.59 -7.72
CA LEU A 32 -2.74 -9.14 -8.24
C LEU A 32 -2.54 -8.21 -9.42
N GLY A 33 -1.33 -7.84 -9.69
CA GLY A 33 -1.05 -6.99 -10.84
C GLY A 33 -0.60 -5.59 -10.50
N MET A 34 -0.35 -5.29 -9.23
CA MET A 34 0.09 -3.96 -8.88
C MET A 34 1.58 -3.83 -9.06
N ASN A 35 2.05 -2.63 -9.30
CA ASN A 35 3.46 -2.39 -9.51
C ASN A 35 4.10 -1.83 -8.26
N LEU A 36 5.25 -2.35 -7.89
CA LEU A 36 5.93 -1.88 -6.70
C LEU A 36 6.73 -0.66 -7.09
N VAL A 37 6.42 0.47 -6.49
CA VAL A 37 7.08 1.71 -6.82
C VAL A 37 8.17 2.03 -5.81
N TRP A 38 7.95 1.75 -4.56
CA TRP A 38 8.92 2.02 -3.53
C TRP A 38 8.95 0.89 -2.53
N ASP A 39 10.11 0.49 -2.09
CA ASP A 39 10.21 -0.64 -1.20
C ASP A 39 11.20 -0.31 -0.08
N ASP A 40 10.74 -0.33 1.14
CA ASP A 40 11.58 -0.04 2.27
C ASP A 40 11.44 -1.19 3.25
N LYS A 41 12.25 -1.25 4.27
CA LYS A 41 12.19 -2.35 5.18
C LYS A 41 10.92 -2.41 6.00
N ASP A 42 10.27 -1.33 6.28
CA ASP A 42 9.05 -1.41 7.05
C ASP A 42 7.83 -0.85 6.32
N TRP A 43 7.93 -0.53 5.06
CA TRP A 43 6.75 -0.13 4.31
C TRP A 43 7.06 -0.19 2.81
N CYS A 44 6.03 -0.19 2.00
CA CYS A 44 6.23 -0.16 0.57
C CYS A 44 5.06 0.57 -0.08
N TYR A 45 5.22 0.97 -1.30
CA TYR A 45 4.17 1.69 -2.02
C TYR A 45 3.96 1.01 -3.36
N LEU A 46 2.70 0.71 -3.66
CA LEU A 46 2.38 0.04 -4.90
C LEU A 46 1.39 0.88 -5.69
N GLU A 47 1.39 0.73 -6.97
CA GLU A 47 0.46 1.45 -7.81
C GLU A 47 -0.29 0.49 -8.71
N ALA A 48 -1.54 0.77 -8.94
CA ALA A 48 -2.34 -0.10 -9.77
C ALA A 48 -2.42 0.46 -11.15
N GLY A 49 -2.15 -0.37 -12.11
CA GLY A 49 -2.33 0.00 -13.46
C GLY A 49 -1.54 1.21 -13.92
N ARG A 50 -2.15 2.27 -14.22
CA ARG A 50 -1.46 3.36 -14.73
C ARG A 50 -0.96 4.32 -13.74
N GLY A 51 -0.87 3.95 -12.56
CA GLY A 51 -0.33 4.86 -11.63
C GLY A 51 -1.30 5.86 -11.07
N LYS A 52 -2.53 5.68 -11.30
CA LYS A 52 -3.46 6.55 -10.78
C LYS A 52 -3.80 6.26 -9.37
N ASP A 53 -3.89 5.03 -8.96
CA ASP A 53 -4.25 4.67 -7.62
C ASP A 53 -3.07 4.06 -6.90
N GLY A 54 -2.76 4.53 -5.72
CA GLY A 54 -1.63 4.03 -4.98
C GLY A 54 -2.05 3.39 -3.67
N LEU A 55 -1.25 2.48 -3.18
CA LEU A 55 -1.52 1.81 -1.92
C LEU A 55 -0.21 1.70 -1.16
N ALA A 56 -0.17 2.24 0.02
CA ALA A 56 1.00 2.12 0.85
C ALA A 56 0.75 1.03 1.87
N LEU A 57 1.66 0.07 2.00
CA LEU A 57 1.53 -0.99 2.98
C LEU A 57 2.52 -0.68 4.09
N LEU A 58 2.02 -0.58 5.30
CA LEU A 58 2.85 -0.23 6.43
C LEU A 58 3.03 -1.46 7.30
N GLY A 59 4.25 -1.87 7.51
CA GLY A 59 4.52 -3.06 8.30
C GLY A 59 4.33 -2.80 9.77
N PRO A 60 4.45 -3.80 10.59
CA PRO A 60 4.20 -3.67 12.03
C PRO A 60 5.14 -2.72 12.75
N THR A 61 6.32 -2.50 12.21
CA THR A 61 7.25 -1.62 12.88
C THR A 61 7.24 -0.20 12.33
N TYR A 62 6.42 0.06 11.34
CA TYR A 62 6.41 1.37 10.74
C TYR A 62 5.78 2.37 11.69
N LYS A 63 6.42 3.46 11.88
CA LYS A 63 5.89 4.45 12.73
C LYS A 63 5.21 5.54 12.00
#